data_56cd111eb64468477f843a986ccb787e
#
_entry.id   56cd111eb64468477f843a986ccb787e
#
_cell.length_a   1.000
_cell.length_b   1.000
_cell.length_c   1.000
_cell.angle_alpha   90.00
_cell.angle_beta   90.00
_cell.angle_gamma   90.00
#
_symmetry.space_group_name_H-M   'P 1'
#
loop_
_entity.id
_entity.type
_entity.pdbx_description
1 polymer ?
#
loop_
_entity_poly.entity_id
_entity_poly.type
_entity_poly.pdbx_seq_one_letter_code
_entity_poly.pdbx_strand_id
1 'polypeptide(L)'
;MRLLLIADPPRRSRNPAPPAQMKPLGFFLATASILGALPAPAQITVELADLQMTSGVHRSFLTHQGNVTVVNGLILGTGGPFQWDFSAGVGDETYHYEILPADQSPFSGPFAGANLSELRTVDSDGRAGWTFFNLTPDGRELHGFHDPLGNPTDPVTQFNNPVVDYPATIDYLDSWSVPTSYSASIDIGDLVVPVNVDVIITSFVDGYGTLTLPTLGTVDVLRINELSLFDSVADVVGTPVPLGQSFVRSYLWISKEYGLVAQIASEGSTLAPPAEFDVAARYLRLSRFTPAPTPLRPIIRSVNHDEEGAAVTIICAGVEGQNYILEVSDNLKDWQSQGDPVMATGATVTFLDNLILFPSAERYYRVHRLSSD
;
A
#
# COMPACT_ATOMS: atom_id res chain seq x y z
N MET A 1 -25.55 17.20 -5.18
CA MET A 1 -26.33 16.36 -4.26
C MET A 1 -27.71 16.12 -4.87
N ARG A 2 -27.94 14.99 -5.54
CA ARG A 2 -29.26 14.61 -6.09
C ARG A 2 -29.92 13.66 -5.10
N LEU A 3 -31.03 14.09 -4.51
CA LEU A 3 -31.90 13.25 -3.71
C LEU A 3 -32.59 12.24 -4.65
N LEU A 4 -32.44 10.95 -4.39
CA LEU A 4 -33.24 9.91 -5.07
C LEU A 4 -34.23 9.32 -4.07
N LEU A 5 -35.53 9.44 -4.42
CA LEU A 5 -36.66 8.88 -3.70
C LEU A 5 -36.69 7.34 -3.86
N ILE A 6 -36.93 6.68 -2.75
CA ILE A 6 -37.02 5.22 -2.61
C ILE A 6 -38.40 4.74 -3.09
N ALA A 7 -38.42 3.73 -3.97
CA ALA A 7 -39.61 2.98 -4.34
C ALA A 7 -39.65 1.64 -3.60
N ASP A 8 -40.82 1.25 -3.11
CA ASP A 8 -41.14 0.04 -2.34
C ASP A 8 -40.82 -1.26 -3.08
N PRO A 9 -40.38 -2.33 -2.36
CA PRO A 9 -40.10 -3.64 -2.96
C PRO A 9 -41.38 -4.51 -3.08
N PRO A 10 -41.47 -5.39 -4.11
CA PRO A 10 -42.60 -6.28 -4.30
C PRO A 10 -42.55 -7.50 -3.36
N ARG A 11 -43.75 -7.86 -2.89
CA ARG A 11 -44.03 -9.04 -2.03
C ARG A 11 -43.64 -10.36 -2.71
N ARG A 12 -42.87 -11.21 -2.02
CA ARG A 12 -42.61 -12.59 -2.42
C ARG A 12 -43.74 -13.52 -2.00
N SER A 13 -44.25 -14.31 -2.95
CA SER A 13 -45.13 -15.44 -2.74
C SER A 13 -44.34 -16.68 -2.28
N ARG A 14 -44.84 -17.35 -1.23
CA ARG A 14 -44.34 -18.63 -0.75
C ARG A 14 -44.90 -19.78 -1.57
N ASN A 15 -44.03 -20.65 -2.10
CA ASN A 15 -44.41 -21.97 -2.59
C ASN A 15 -43.95 -23.05 -1.57
N PRO A 16 -44.77 -24.10 -1.37
CA PRO A 16 -44.50 -25.17 -0.42
C PRO A 16 -43.55 -26.23 -1.01
N ALA A 17 -42.75 -26.85 -0.11
CA ALA A 17 -41.77 -27.88 -0.42
C ALA A 17 -42.40 -29.26 -0.74
N PRO A 18 -41.82 -30.06 -1.63
CA PRO A 18 -42.22 -31.43 -1.90
C PRO A 18 -41.58 -32.44 -0.89
N PRO A 19 -42.17 -33.64 -0.70
CA PRO A 19 -41.78 -34.58 0.31
C PRO A 19 -40.52 -35.41 -0.06
N ALA A 20 -39.79 -35.81 0.97
CA ALA A 20 -38.57 -36.59 0.88
C ALA A 20 -38.80 -38.03 0.40
N GLN A 21 -38.05 -38.48 -0.59
CA GLN A 21 -37.93 -39.88 -0.96
C GLN A 21 -36.64 -40.50 -0.42
N MET A 22 -36.78 -41.54 0.42
CA MET A 22 -35.67 -42.43 0.85
C MET A 22 -35.24 -43.32 -0.31
N LYS A 23 -33.93 -43.43 -0.57
CA LYS A 23 -33.29 -44.42 -1.46
C LYS A 23 -32.29 -45.32 -0.69
N PRO A 24 -32.08 -46.55 -1.14
CA PRO A 24 -31.45 -47.60 -0.36
C PRO A 24 -29.92 -47.52 -0.33
N LEU A 25 -29.37 -48.04 0.77
CA LEU A 25 -27.95 -48.26 1.03
C LEU A 25 -27.29 -49.13 -0.03
N GLY A 26 -26.40 -48.59 -0.84
CA GLY A 26 -25.47 -49.33 -1.66
C GLY A 26 -24.08 -49.34 -1.02
N PHE A 27 -23.57 -50.56 -0.73
CA PHE A 27 -22.18 -50.76 -0.29
C PHE A 27 -21.25 -50.44 -1.47
N PHE A 28 -20.43 -49.37 -1.37
CA PHE A 28 -19.33 -49.13 -2.26
C PHE A 28 -18.01 -49.48 -1.55
N LEU A 29 -17.28 -50.41 -2.14
CA LEU A 29 -15.89 -50.70 -1.84
C LEU A 29 -15.07 -49.43 -2.15
N ALA A 30 -14.47 -48.79 -1.15
CA ALA A 30 -13.55 -47.69 -1.32
C ALA A 30 -12.18 -48.20 -1.76
N THR A 31 -11.88 -48.06 -3.03
CA THR A 31 -10.48 -48.04 -3.52
C THR A 31 -9.86 -46.74 -3.06
N ALA A 32 -8.97 -46.81 -2.06
CA ALA A 32 -8.17 -45.69 -1.61
C ALA A 32 -7.18 -45.31 -2.71
N SER A 33 -7.56 -44.35 -3.56
CA SER A 33 -6.62 -43.63 -4.39
C SER A 33 -5.81 -42.74 -3.45
N ILE A 34 -4.52 -43.02 -3.32
CA ILE A 34 -3.53 -42.11 -2.71
C ILE A 34 -3.38 -40.95 -3.70
N LEU A 35 -4.29 -39.99 -3.67
CA LEU A 35 -4.05 -38.67 -4.19
C LEU A 35 -2.99 -38.06 -3.28
N GLY A 36 -1.77 -37.91 -3.81
CA GLY A 36 -0.72 -37.13 -3.14
C GLY A 36 -1.32 -35.79 -2.74
N ALA A 37 -1.43 -35.55 -1.43
CA ALA A 37 -1.86 -34.26 -0.90
C ALA A 37 -0.88 -33.23 -1.42
N LEU A 38 -1.33 -32.37 -2.32
CA LEU A 38 -0.60 -31.14 -2.62
C LEU A 38 -0.40 -30.44 -1.27
N PRO A 39 0.80 -29.94 -0.97
CA PRO A 39 1.00 -29.21 0.27
C PRO A 39 -0.06 -28.09 0.33
N ALA A 40 -0.80 -28.04 1.43
CA ALA A 40 -1.71 -26.92 1.66
C ALA A 40 -0.88 -25.63 1.62
N PRO A 41 -1.36 -24.56 0.95
CA PRO A 41 -0.67 -23.29 0.97
C PRO A 41 -0.39 -22.89 2.42
N ALA A 42 0.88 -22.60 2.71
CA ALA A 42 1.28 -22.20 4.04
C ALA A 42 0.68 -20.83 4.34
N GLN A 43 0.22 -20.65 5.57
CA GLN A 43 -0.11 -19.34 6.10
C GLN A 43 1.18 -18.50 6.07
N ILE A 44 1.16 -17.36 5.38
CA ILE A 44 2.31 -16.46 5.31
C ILE A 44 2.23 -15.41 6.41
N THR A 45 3.39 -14.90 6.82
CA THR A 45 3.55 -13.64 7.55
C THR A 45 4.06 -12.60 6.56
N VAL A 46 3.48 -11.43 6.48
CA VAL A 46 3.92 -10.32 5.63
C VAL A 46 4.61 -9.28 6.50
N GLU A 47 5.90 -9.06 6.25
CA GLU A 47 6.70 -8.05 6.93
C GLU A 47 6.57 -6.70 6.21
N LEU A 48 6.90 -5.60 6.90
CA LEU A 48 6.88 -4.26 6.30
C LEU A 48 7.74 -4.18 5.02
N ALA A 49 8.88 -4.86 4.99
CA ALA A 49 9.74 -4.94 3.81
C ALA A 49 9.07 -5.63 2.62
N ASP A 50 8.19 -6.60 2.86
CA ASP A 50 7.45 -7.33 1.83
C ASP A 50 6.40 -6.45 1.14
N LEU A 51 5.96 -5.35 1.76
CA LEU A 51 5.02 -4.40 1.16
C LEU A 51 5.59 -3.66 -0.05
N GLN A 52 6.89 -3.83 -0.35
CA GLN A 52 7.57 -3.28 -1.54
C GLN A 52 7.39 -1.76 -1.67
N MET A 53 7.61 -1.03 -0.56
CA MET A 53 7.45 0.43 -0.48
C MET A 53 8.78 1.18 -0.53
N THR A 54 9.77 0.62 -1.21
CA THR A 54 11.09 1.23 -1.40
C THR A 54 11.08 2.16 -2.62
N SER A 55 11.74 3.30 -2.54
CA SER A 55 11.87 4.24 -3.66
C SER A 55 12.40 3.55 -4.93
N GLY A 56 11.72 3.80 -6.06
CA GLY A 56 12.00 3.19 -7.36
C GLY A 56 11.21 1.91 -7.64
N VAL A 57 10.35 1.46 -6.74
CA VAL A 57 9.36 0.40 -7.04
C VAL A 57 8.27 0.96 -7.92
N HIS A 58 7.92 0.22 -8.99
CA HIS A 58 6.79 0.55 -9.86
C HIS A 58 5.79 -0.60 -9.89
N ARG A 59 4.50 -0.26 -9.83
CA ARG A 59 3.37 -1.18 -9.91
C ARG A 59 2.37 -0.69 -10.93
N SER A 60 1.77 -1.59 -11.71
CA SER A 60 0.65 -1.23 -12.58
C SER A 60 -0.54 -2.11 -12.23
N PHE A 61 -1.70 -1.49 -12.03
CA PHE A 61 -2.95 -2.16 -11.70
C PHE A 61 -3.94 -1.96 -12.83
N LEU A 62 -4.56 -3.04 -13.27
CA LEU A 62 -5.78 -2.98 -14.07
C LEU A 62 -6.95 -2.61 -13.17
N THR A 63 -7.78 -1.69 -13.64
CA THR A 63 -8.94 -1.18 -12.92
C THR A 63 -10.08 -0.87 -13.89
N HIS A 64 -11.18 -0.39 -13.36
CA HIS A 64 -12.33 0.11 -14.12
C HIS A 64 -12.80 1.43 -13.51
N GLN A 65 -13.17 2.37 -14.37
CA GLN A 65 -13.81 3.61 -13.94
C GLN A 65 -15.32 3.39 -13.80
N GLY A 66 -15.80 3.33 -12.59
CA GLY A 66 -17.20 3.11 -12.25
C GLY A 66 -17.43 1.80 -11.51
N ASN A 67 -18.69 1.45 -11.36
CA ASN A 67 -19.09 0.31 -10.56
C ASN A 67 -18.87 -1.02 -11.29
N VAL A 68 -18.30 -1.97 -10.57
CA VAL A 68 -18.00 -3.32 -11.06
C VAL A 68 -18.82 -4.33 -10.30
N THR A 69 -19.50 -5.24 -11.03
CA THR A 69 -20.12 -6.40 -10.38
C THR A 69 -19.03 -7.32 -9.83
N VAL A 70 -19.06 -7.56 -8.52
CA VAL A 70 -18.11 -8.47 -7.85
C VAL A 70 -18.43 -9.90 -8.24
N VAL A 71 -17.42 -10.62 -8.73
CA VAL A 71 -17.57 -12.05 -9.07
C VAL A 71 -17.85 -12.83 -7.78
N ASN A 72 -18.89 -13.67 -7.81
CA ASN A 72 -19.24 -14.53 -6.69
C ASN A 72 -18.03 -15.31 -6.16
N GLY A 73 -17.79 -15.25 -4.87
CA GLY A 73 -16.73 -15.97 -4.19
C GLY A 73 -15.45 -15.18 -3.91
N LEU A 74 -15.21 -14.02 -4.55
CA LEU A 74 -13.98 -13.26 -4.32
C LEU A 74 -13.88 -12.69 -2.89
N ILE A 75 -15.00 -12.24 -2.34
CA ILE A 75 -15.04 -11.64 -0.98
C ILE A 75 -15.77 -12.52 0.04
N LEU A 76 -16.23 -13.73 -0.37
CA LEU A 76 -16.98 -14.62 0.50
C LEU A 76 -16.13 -15.29 1.57
N GLY A 77 -16.75 -15.52 2.72
CA GLY A 77 -16.22 -16.35 3.81
C GLY A 77 -15.00 -15.77 4.52
N THR A 78 -14.57 -16.44 5.57
CA THR A 78 -13.35 -16.17 6.33
C THR A 78 -12.56 -17.46 6.53
N GLY A 79 -11.27 -17.36 6.83
CA GLY A 79 -10.39 -18.54 7.01
C GLY A 79 -9.51 -18.82 5.81
N GLY A 80 -9.39 -20.06 5.44
CA GLY A 80 -8.57 -20.51 4.32
C GLY A 80 -8.14 -21.96 4.45
N PRO A 81 -7.30 -22.46 3.53
CA PRO A 81 -6.73 -21.71 2.40
C PRO A 81 -7.74 -21.52 1.26
N PHE A 82 -7.87 -20.29 0.80
CA PHE A 82 -8.67 -19.95 -0.37
C PHE A 82 -7.86 -19.98 -1.66
N GLN A 83 -8.56 -20.03 -2.79
CA GLN A 83 -7.97 -19.82 -4.11
C GLN A 83 -8.76 -18.71 -4.80
N TRP A 84 -8.17 -17.53 -4.89
CA TRP A 84 -8.77 -16.38 -5.56
C TRP A 84 -8.25 -16.26 -6.99
N ASP A 85 -9.13 -15.97 -7.94
CA ASP A 85 -8.76 -15.78 -9.33
C ASP A 85 -9.05 -14.34 -9.78
N PHE A 86 -7.97 -13.59 -9.95
CA PHE A 86 -7.95 -12.24 -10.50
C PHE A 86 -7.32 -12.19 -11.90
N SER A 87 -7.06 -13.35 -12.52
CA SER A 87 -6.45 -13.43 -13.86
C SER A 87 -7.32 -12.78 -14.94
N ALA A 88 -8.64 -12.87 -14.78
CA ALA A 88 -9.64 -12.24 -15.64
C ALA A 88 -10.45 -11.19 -14.87
N GLY A 89 -11.24 -10.40 -15.57
CA GLY A 89 -12.11 -9.34 -15.02
C GLY A 89 -11.95 -8.03 -15.79
N VAL A 90 -12.68 -7.01 -15.37
CA VAL A 90 -12.63 -5.67 -15.96
C VAL A 90 -11.24 -5.05 -15.82
N GLY A 91 -10.84 -4.25 -16.78
CA GLY A 91 -9.50 -3.65 -16.80
C GLY A 91 -9.33 -2.79 -18.04
N ASP A 92 -10.23 -1.84 -18.22
CA ASP A 92 -10.25 -0.86 -19.31
C ASP A 92 -9.43 0.40 -18.98
N GLU A 93 -8.92 0.48 -17.74
CA GLU A 93 -8.04 1.52 -17.28
C GLU A 93 -6.82 0.93 -16.57
N THR A 94 -5.70 1.64 -16.60
CA THR A 94 -4.48 1.26 -15.88
C THR A 94 -4.05 2.38 -14.94
N TYR A 95 -3.80 2.01 -13.67
CA TYR A 95 -3.15 2.88 -12.71
C TYR A 95 -1.70 2.46 -12.54
N HIS A 96 -0.80 3.43 -12.70
CA HIS A 96 0.61 3.26 -12.43
C HIS A 96 0.95 3.87 -11.07
N TYR A 97 1.65 3.12 -10.26
CA TYR A 97 2.14 3.56 -8.96
C TYR A 97 3.66 3.54 -8.94
N GLU A 98 4.26 4.57 -8.43
CA GLU A 98 5.70 4.70 -8.27
C GLU A 98 6.03 5.22 -6.87
N ILE A 99 6.96 4.56 -6.19
CA ILE A 99 7.45 5.01 -4.88
C ILE A 99 8.63 5.95 -5.11
N LEU A 100 8.53 7.16 -4.57
CA LEU A 100 9.51 8.24 -4.72
C LEU A 100 9.87 8.84 -3.35
N PRO A 101 11.04 9.48 -3.22
CA PRO A 101 11.28 10.41 -2.12
C PRO A 101 10.20 11.49 -2.06
N ALA A 102 9.72 11.84 -0.87
CA ALA A 102 8.61 12.78 -0.72
C ALA A 102 8.92 14.18 -1.29
N ASP A 103 10.19 14.61 -1.22
CA ASP A 103 10.66 15.89 -1.75
C ASP A 103 10.62 15.99 -3.28
N GLN A 104 10.44 14.88 -3.99
CA GLN A 104 10.23 14.88 -5.44
C GLN A 104 8.78 15.20 -5.83
N SER A 105 7.85 15.18 -4.88
CA SER A 105 6.48 15.59 -5.12
C SER A 105 6.34 17.12 -5.06
N PRO A 106 5.66 17.76 -6.04
CA PRO A 106 5.35 19.19 -6.00
C PRO A 106 4.37 19.55 -4.88
N PHE A 107 3.77 18.55 -4.21
CA PHE A 107 2.78 18.71 -3.14
C PHE A 107 3.33 18.31 -1.76
N SER A 108 4.64 18.17 -1.60
CA SER A 108 5.26 17.74 -0.34
C SER A 108 5.14 18.76 0.81
N GLY A 109 4.87 20.04 0.52
CA GLY A 109 4.85 21.11 1.52
C GLY A 109 3.99 20.83 2.75
N PRO A 110 2.70 20.45 2.61
CA PRO A 110 1.85 20.09 3.76
C PRO A 110 2.33 18.83 4.50
N PHE A 111 3.13 17.97 3.87
CA PHE A 111 3.58 16.68 4.37
C PHE A 111 5.07 16.67 4.72
N ALA A 112 5.60 17.78 5.25
CA ALA A 112 7.03 17.95 5.53
C ALA A 112 7.63 16.88 6.49
N GLY A 113 6.80 16.14 7.22
CA GLY A 113 7.24 15.02 8.06
C GLY A 113 7.39 13.70 7.31
N ALA A 114 6.87 13.58 6.07
CA ALA A 114 6.99 12.36 5.27
C ALA A 114 8.33 12.31 4.53
N ASN A 115 8.93 11.12 4.42
CA ASN A 115 10.17 10.90 3.66
C ASN A 115 9.95 10.16 2.34
N LEU A 116 8.81 9.50 2.19
CA LEU A 116 8.40 8.78 1.00
C LEU A 116 7.05 9.26 0.47
N SER A 117 6.86 9.10 -0.82
CA SER A 117 5.56 9.32 -1.47
C SER A 117 5.29 8.21 -2.49
N GLU A 118 4.01 7.91 -2.69
CA GLU A 118 3.53 7.05 -3.76
C GLU A 118 2.77 7.90 -4.77
N LEU A 119 3.34 8.05 -5.96
CA LEU A 119 2.69 8.69 -7.10
C LEU A 119 1.76 7.67 -7.76
N ARG A 120 0.47 7.99 -7.89
CA ARG A 120 -0.48 7.28 -8.73
C ARG A 120 -0.75 8.08 -9.99
N THR A 121 -0.62 7.48 -11.16
CA THR A 121 -0.94 8.10 -12.46
C THR A 121 -1.99 7.26 -13.17
N VAL A 122 -2.97 7.93 -13.77
CA VAL A 122 -4.02 7.31 -14.60
C VAL A 122 -3.58 7.32 -16.05
N ASP A 123 -3.62 6.16 -16.71
CA ASP A 123 -3.07 6.01 -18.07
C ASP A 123 -3.86 6.81 -19.12
N SER A 124 -5.19 6.84 -19.01
CA SER A 124 -6.08 7.46 -20.01
C SER A 124 -5.98 8.97 -20.10
N ASP A 125 -5.70 9.66 -18.99
CA ASP A 125 -5.73 11.14 -18.93
C ASP A 125 -4.56 11.77 -18.17
N GLY A 126 -3.63 10.96 -17.67
CA GLY A 126 -2.42 11.42 -16.99
C GLY A 126 -2.68 12.09 -15.63
N ARG A 127 -3.91 12.06 -15.11
CA ARG A 127 -4.20 12.60 -13.78
C ARG A 127 -3.39 11.87 -12.72
N ALA A 128 -2.84 12.63 -11.79
CA ALA A 128 -1.96 12.11 -10.76
C ALA A 128 -2.48 12.40 -9.35
N GLY A 129 -2.33 11.42 -8.47
CA GLY A 129 -2.53 11.55 -7.03
C GLY A 129 -1.25 11.16 -6.29
N TRP A 130 -1.10 11.62 -5.07
CA TRP A 130 0.06 11.38 -4.23
C TRP A 130 -0.38 10.93 -2.83
N THR A 131 0.30 9.92 -2.31
CA THR A 131 0.16 9.48 -0.91
C THR A 131 1.50 9.69 -0.22
N PHE A 132 1.51 10.26 0.99
CA PHE A 132 2.72 10.62 1.73
C PHE A 132 2.83 9.79 3.00
N PHE A 133 4.00 9.16 3.23
CA PHE A 133 4.19 8.22 4.33
C PHE A 133 5.65 8.11 4.77
N ASN A 134 5.84 7.48 5.93
CA ASN A 134 7.13 6.99 6.42
C ASN A 134 7.09 5.47 6.58
N LEU A 135 8.26 4.83 6.55
CA LEU A 135 8.44 3.48 7.08
C LEU A 135 9.13 3.62 8.44
N THR A 136 8.47 3.14 9.48
CA THR A 136 8.94 3.18 10.87
C THR A 136 9.06 1.74 11.41
N PRO A 137 9.72 1.51 12.55
CA PRO A 137 9.72 0.19 13.19
C PRO A 137 8.33 -0.34 13.54
N ASP A 138 7.32 0.55 13.68
CA ASP A 138 5.95 0.18 14.01
C ASP A 138 5.12 -0.17 12.76
N GLY A 139 5.57 0.26 11.56
CA GLY A 139 4.88 0.02 10.30
C GLY A 139 4.95 1.18 9.32
N ARG A 140 4.01 1.21 8.35
CA ARG A 140 3.85 2.35 7.45
C ARG A 140 3.04 3.45 8.14
N GLU A 141 3.67 4.59 8.39
CA GLU A 141 3.05 5.77 8.97
C GLU A 141 2.55 6.69 7.85
N LEU A 142 1.24 6.77 7.67
CA LEU A 142 0.56 7.57 6.66
C LEU A 142 0.33 8.99 7.17
N HIS A 143 0.77 10.00 6.40
CA HIS A 143 0.62 11.43 6.71
C HIS A 143 -0.58 12.06 6.00
N GLY A 144 -1.01 11.48 4.89
CA GLY A 144 -2.13 11.96 4.10
C GLY A 144 -1.89 11.81 2.60
N PHE A 145 -2.69 12.53 1.82
CA PHE A 145 -2.63 12.42 0.35
C PHE A 145 -3.03 13.73 -0.34
N HIS A 146 -2.58 13.86 -1.59
CA HIS A 146 -3.08 14.83 -2.56
C HIS A 146 -3.83 14.05 -3.64
N ASP A 147 -5.14 14.12 -3.66
CA ASP A 147 -5.98 13.35 -4.57
C ASP A 147 -7.01 14.23 -5.32
N PRO A 148 -6.63 14.82 -6.46
CA PRO A 148 -7.54 15.63 -7.28
C PRO A 148 -8.63 14.79 -7.96
N LEU A 149 -8.54 13.45 -7.95
CA LEU A 149 -9.59 12.57 -8.45
C LEU A 149 -10.72 12.42 -7.44
N GLY A 150 -10.37 12.36 -6.15
CA GLY A 150 -11.35 12.26 -5.06
C GLY A 150 -12.00 13.60 -4.73
N ASN A 151 -11.21 14.66 -4.66
CA ASN A 151 -11.69 16.02 -4.38
C ASN A 151 -10.97 17.04 -5.27
N PRO A 152 -11.54 17.43 -6.43
CA PRO A 152 -10.91 18.37 -7.35
C PRO A 152 -10.76 19.79 -6.81
N THR A 153 -11.62 20.21 -5.89
CA THR A 153 -11.64 21.58 -5.33
C THR A 153 -10.70 21.74 -4.14
N ASP A 154 -10.53 20.68 -3.36
CA ASP A 154 -9.62 20.63 -2.20
C ASP A 154 -8.89 19.29 -2.18
N PRO A 155 -7.88 19.11 -3.04
CA PRO A 155 -7.24 17.80 -3.24
C PRO A 155 -6.31 17.38 -2.11
N VAL A 156 -5.99 18.28 -1.17
CA VAL A 156 -5.07 18.01 -0.06
C VAL A 156 -5.83 17.48 1.15
N THR A 157 -5.50 16.26 1.57
CA THR A 157 -5.96 15.67 2.82
C THR A 157 -4.75 15.39 3.69
N GLN A 158 -4.47 16.29 4.63
CA GLN A 158 -3.43 16.13 5.63
C GLN A 158 -4.05 15.63 6.92
N PHE A 159 -3.57 14.51 7.44
CA PHE A 159 -4.01 14.00 8.73
C PHE A 159 -3.48 14.87 9.87
N ASN A 160 -4.32 15.16 10.85
CA ASN A 160 -3.94 15.94 12.04
C ASN A 160 -2.85 15.22 12.84
N ASN A 161 -2.88 13.89 12.84
CA ASN A 161 -1.82 13.03 13.35
C ASN A 161 -1.55 11.92 12.32
N PRO A 162 -0.28 11.70 11.94
CA PRO A 162 0.08 10.55 11.13
C PRO A 162 -0.32 9.24 11.80
N VAL A 163 -0.64 8.22 11.02
CA VAL A 163 -1.18 6.94 11.52
C VAL A 163 -0.48 5.75 10.90
N VAL A 164 -0.26 4.72 11.70
CA VAL A 164 0.25 3.43 11.21
C VAL A 164 -0.90 2.66 10.57
N ASP A 165 -1.04 2.74 9.25
CA ASP A 165 -2.10 2.06 8.50
C ASP A 165 -1.75 0.61 8.12
N TYR A 166 -0.46 0.28 8.00
CA TYR A 166 0.05 -1.08 7.90
C TYR A 166 1.05 -1.35 9.02
N PRO A 167 0.78 -2.26 9.95
CA PRO A 167 1.73 -2.69 10.98
C PRO A 167 3.02 -3.27 10.39
N ALA A 168 4.10 -3.28 11.19
CA ALA A 168 5.39 -3.83 10.77
C ALA A 168 5.34 -5.30 10.39
N THR A 169 4.43 -6.05 10.98
CA THR A 169 4.18 -7.47 10.72
C THR A 169 2.68 -7.69 10.62
N ILE A 170 2.24 -8.48 9.65
CA ILE A 170 0.84 -8.80 9.42
C ILE A 170 0.70 -10.31 9.30
N ASP A 171 -0.06 -10.90 10.22
CA ASP A 171 -0.39 -12.31 10.28
C ASP A 171 -1.90 -12.56 10.12
N TYR A 172 -2.26 -13.78 9.77
CA TYR A 172 -3.66 -14.20 9.77
C TYR A 172 -4.27 -14.09 11.16
N LEU A 173 -5.46 -13.50 11.27
CA LEU A 173 -6.22 -13.13 12.46
C LEU A 173 -5.74 -11.85 13.17
N ASP A 174 -4.72 -11.18 12.67
CA ASP A 174 -4.39 -9.87 13.20
C ASP A 174 -5.51 -8.86 12.97
N SER A 175 -5.61 -7.91 13.88
CA SER A 175 -6.54 -6.80 13.78
C SER A 175 -5.95 -5.52 14.36
N TRP A 176 -6.23 -4.40 13.72
CA TRP A 176 -5.85 -3.09 14.22
C TRP A 176 -6.91 -2.06 13.90
N SER A 177 -6.89 -0.94 14.62
CA SER A 177 -7.80 0.18 14.40
C SER A 177 -7.02 1.47 14.43
N VAL A 178 -7.27 2.32 13.45
CA VAL A 178 -6.53 3.55 13.20
C VAL A 178 -7.50 4.72 13.28
N PRO A 179 -7.59 5.43 14.41
CA PRO A 179 -8.32 6.68 14.50
C PRO A 179 -7.46 7.82 13.99
N THR A 180 -8.01 8.67 13.13
CA THR A 180 -7.40 9.90 12.66
C THR A 180 -8.46 10.95 12.35
N SER A 181 -8.04 12.15 11.97
CA SER A 181 -8.93 13.21 11.50
C SER A 181 -8.20 14.11 10.51
N TYR A 182 -8.97 14.80 9.70
CA TYR A 182 -8.47 15.85 8.83
C TYR A 182 -9.52 16.95 8.63
N SER A 183 -9.06 18.10 8.15
CA SER A 183 -9.95 19.19 7.74
C SER A 183 -10.01 19.27 6.23
N ALA A 184 -11.19 19.48 5.69
CA ALA A 184 -11.46 19.70 4.29
C ALA A 184 -12.38 20.92 4.13
N SER A 185 -12.65 21.31 2.89
CA SER A 185 -13.61 22.38 2.58
C SER A 185 -14.66 21.88 1.59
N ILE A 186 -15.89 22.35 1.75
CA ILE A 186 -16.96 22.13 0.80
C ILE A 186 -17.52 23.46 0.30
N ASP A 187 -17.82 23.53 -0.98
CA ASP A 187 -18.44 24.69 -1.59
C ASP A 187 -19.97 24.57 -1.53
N ILE A 188 -20.62 25.53 -0.88
CA ILE A 188 -22.08 25.63 -0.82
C ILE A 188 -22.48 26.94 -1.49
N GLY A 189 -22.64 26.91 -2.80
CA GLY A 189 -22.86 28.12 -3.60
C GLY A 189 -21.61 29.04 -3.58
N ASP A 190 -21.77 30.25 -3.02
CA ASP A 190 -20.66 31.21 -2.91
C ASP A 190 -19.93 31.11 -1.57
N LEU A 191 -20.25 30.15 -0.73
CA LEU A 191 -19.69 29.96 0.60
C LEU A 191 -18.79 28.73 0.64
N VAL A 192 -17.52 28.92 1.04
CA VAL A 192 -16.58 27.82 1.36
C VAL A 192 -16.76 27.49 2.84
N VAL A 193 -17.19 26.28 3.16
CA VAL A 193 -17.46 25.83 4.52
C VAL A 193 -16.39 24.83 4.95
N PRO A 194 -15.67 25.08 6.05
CA PRO A 194 -14.76 24.11 6.63
C PRO A 194 -15.52 22.88 7.14
N VAL A 195 -14.94 21.70 6.92
CA VAL A 195 -15.46 20.42 7.40
C VAL A 195 -14.36 19.69 8.13
N ASN A 196 -14.63 19.28 9.37
CA ASN A 196 -13.77 18.34 10.09
C ASN A 196 -14.31 16.93 9.88
N VAL A 197 -13.42 16.01 9.54
CA VAL A 197 -13.73 14.62 9.30
C VAL A 197 -12.94 13.76 10.26
N ASP A 198 -13.66 13.09 11.17
CA ASP A 198 -13.08 12.04 11.99
C ASP A 198 -13.14 10.71 11.22
N VAL A 199 -12.03 9.99 11.20
CA VAL A 199 -11.89 8.73 10.48
C VAL A 199 -11.49 7.62 11.43
N ILE A 200 -12.17 6.48 11.34
CA ILE A 200 -11.78 5.25 12.02
C ILE A 200 -11.67 4.16 10.96
N ILE A 201 -10.44 3.63 10.79
CA ILE A 201 -10.18 2.50 9.92
C ILE A 201 -9.98 1.27 10.80
N THR A 202 -10.83 0.26 10.65
CA THR A 202 -10.72 -1.02 11.36
C THR A 202 -10.39 -2.11 10.37
N SER A 203 -9.26 -2.77 10.57
CA SER A 203 -8.73 -3.82 9.71
C SER A 203 -8.68 -5.15 10.44
N PHE A 204 -8.99 -6.23 9.74
CA PHE A 204 -8.92 -7.59 10.22
C PHE A 204 -8.43 -8.51 9.11
N VAL A 205 -7.38 -9.30 9.38
CA VAL A 205 -6.86 -10.30 8.44
C VAL A 205 -7.75 -11.53 8.50
N ASP A 206 -8.77 -11.58 7.64
CA ASP A 206 -9.87 -12.55 7.70
C ASP A 206 -9.68 -13.76 6.79
N GLY A 207 -8.63 -13.76 5.95
CA GLY A 207 -8.40 -14.86 5.01
C GLY A 207 -6.95 -15.01 4.59
N TYR A 208 -6.59 -16.23 4.19
CA TYR A 208 -5.30 -16.56 3.59
C TYR A 208 -5.45 -17.61 2.48
N GLY A 209 -4.48 -17.69 1.59
CA GLY A 209 -4.49 -18.67 0.50
C GLY A 209 -3.64 -18.21 -0.67
N THR A 210 -4.08 -18.56 -1.88
CA THR A 210 -3.40 -18.18 -3.11
C THR A 210 -4.27 -17.27 -3.97
N LEU A 211 -3.63 -16.38 -4.72
CA LEU A 211 -4.28 -15.47 -5.65
C LEU A 211 -3.59 -15.54 -7.02
N THR A 212 -4.36 -15.79 -8.06
CA THR A 212 -3.87 -15.80 -9.46
C THR A 212 -4.04 -14.43 -10.08
N LEU A 213 -2.93 -13.85 -10.54
CA LEU A 213 -2.86 -12.52 -11.17
C LEU A 213 -2.87 -12.61 -12.70
N PRO A 214 -3.21 -11.52 -13.42
CA PRO A 214 -3.29 -11.52 -14.88
C PRO A 214 -2.00 -11.96 -15.60
N THR A 215 -0.84 -11.55 -15.11
CA THR A 215 0.45 -11.76 -15.79
C THR A 215 1.56 -12.27 -14.87
N LEU A 216 1.39 -12.21 -13.56
CA LEU A 216 2.42 -12.53 -12.56
C LEU A 216 2.27 -13.96 -11.99
N GLY A 217 1.25 -14.70 -12.44
CA GLY A 217 0.98 -16.06 -11.96
C GLY A 217 0.25 -16.08 -10.61
N THR A 218 0.44 -17.17 -9.86
CA THR A 218 -0.22 -17.42 -8.59
C THR A 218 0.76 -17.15 -7.44
N VAL A 219 0.33 -16.39 -6.45
CA VAL A 219 1.11 -15.99 -5.27
C VAL A 219 0.35 -16.30 -3.98
N ASP A 220 1.09 -16.53 -2.89
CA ASP A 220 0.51 -16.65 -1.55
C ASP A 220 0.10 -15.27 -1.03
N VAL A 221 -1.08 -15.17 -0.42
CA VAL A 221 -1.64 -13.91 0.05
C VAL A 221 -2.34 -14.02 1.41
N LEU A 222 -2.35 -12.89 2.13
CA LEU A 222 -3.31 -12.59 3.18
C LEU A 222 -4.40 -11.67 2.62
N ARG A 223 -5.64 -11.84 3.10
CA ARG A 223 -6.75 -10.91 2.81
C ARG A 223 -7.06 -10.09 4.04
N ILE A 224 -7.03 -8.76 3.89
CA ILE A 224 -7.42 -7.79 4.91
C ILE A 224 -8.83 -7.32 4.59
N ASN A 225 -9.75 -7.46 5.54
CA ASN A 225 -11.09 -6.87 5.52
C ASN A 225 -11.05 -5.58 6.33
N GLU A 226 -11.23 -4.48 5.66
CA GLU A 226 -11.14 -3.14 6.21
C GLU A 226 -12.50 -2.45 6.18
N LEU A 227 -12.89 -1.83 7.29
CA LEU A 227 -14.07 -0.98 7.38
C LEU A 227 -13.62 0.42 7.80
N SER A 228 -13.81 1.39 6.90
CA SER A 228 -13.57 2.81 7.15
C SER A 228 -14.87 3.51 7.49
N LEU A 229 -14.88 4.23 8.61
CA LEU A 229 -15.93 5.14 9.03
C LEU A 229 -15.43 6.59 8.90
N PHE A 230 -16.21 7.42 8.26
CA PHE A 230 -15.99 8.87 8.17
C PHE A 230 -17.17 9.57 8.85
N ASP A 231 -16.90 10.37 9.87
CA ASP A 231 -17.90 11.19 10.57
C ASP A 231 -17.57 12.68 10.31
N SER A 232 -18.49 13.38 9.64
CA SER A 232 -18.21 14.70 9.09
C SER A 232 -19.05 15.76 9.78
N VAL A 233 -18.40 16.86 10.19
CA VAL A 233 -19.03 18.01 10.83
C VAL A 233 -18.58 19.29 10.13
N ALA A 234 -19.52 20.05 9.58
CA ALA A 234 -19.27 21.37 8.99
C ALA A 234 -19.22 22.46 10.07
N ASP A 235 -18.35 23.43 9.92
CA ASP A 235 -18.38 24.67 10.72
C ASP A 235 -19.06 25.78 9.92
N VAL A 236 -20.33 26.01 10.22
CA VAL A 236 -21.13 27.07 9.58
C VAL A 236 -21.12 28.30 10.47
N VAL A 237 -20.19 29.23 10.19
CA VAL A 237 -20.04 30.50 10.93
C VAL A 237 -19.88 30.27 12.44
N GLY A 238 -19.00 29.33 12.82
CA GLY A 238 -18.73 29.00 14.24
C GLY A 238 -19.79 28.08 14.88
N THR A 239 -20.73 27.56 14.08
CA THR A 239 -21.73 26.59 14.56
C THR A 239 -21.47 25.22 13.94
N PRO A 240 -21.17 24.17 14.74
CA PRO A 240 -20.97 22.82 14.23
C PRO A 240 -22.30 22.23 13.74
N VAL A 241 -22.31 21.79 12.48
CA VAL A 241 -23.46 21.14 11.83
C VAL A 241 -23.06 19.73 11.40
N PRO A 242 -23.60 18.66 11.99
CA PRO A 242 -23.31 17.30 11.55
C PRO A 242 -23.76 17.08 10.08
N LEU A 243 -22.86 16.58 9.26
CA LEU A 243 -23.16 16.18 7.88
C LEU A 243 -23.51 14.68 7.81
N GLY A 244 -23.22 13.92 8.86
CA GLY A 244 -23.50 12.50 8.99
C GLY A 244 -22.29 11.61 8.77
N GLN A 245 -22.56 10.30 8.79
CA GLN A 245 -21.55 9.26 8.67
C GLN A 245 -21.56 8.62 7.29
N SER A 246 -20.39 8.22 6.83
CA SER A 246 -20.21 7.41 5.64
C SER A 246 -19.27 6.25 5.93
N PHE A 247 -19.58 5.08 5.38
CA PHE A 247 -18.80 3.87 5.55
C PHE A 247 -18.35 3.33 4.20
N VAL A 248 -17.14 2.82 4.15
CA VAL A 248 -16.58 2.08 3.00
C VAL A 248 -16.01 0.78 3.52
N ARG A 249 -16.34 -0.34 2.88
CA ARG A 249 -15.69 -1.64 3.14
C ARG A 249 -14.75 -1.98 2.03
N SER A 250 -13.52 -2.32 2.37
CA SER A 250 -12.48 -2.73 1.43
C SER A 250 -11.96 -4.13 1.76
N TYR A 251 -11.66 -4.89 0.72
CA TYR A 251 -10.86 -6.11 0.80
C TYR A 251 -9.56 -5.88 0.06
N LEU A 252 -8.42 -6.11 0.75
CA LEU A 252 -7.09 -5.96 0.20
C LEU A 252 -6.37 -7.31 0.28
N TRP A 253 -5.71 -7.71 -0.79
CA TRP A 253 -4.85 -8.89 -0.83
C TRP A 253 -3.41 -8.43 -0.88
N ILE A 254 -2.61 -8.92 0.08
CA ILE A 254 -1.18 -8.60 0.20
C ILE A 254 -0.36 -9.86 0.08
N SER A 255 0.77 -9.79 -0.64
CA SER A 255 1.74 -10.87 -0.81
C SER A 255 3.13 -10.43 -0.37
N LYS A 256 4.02 -11.40 -0.09
CA LYS A 256 5.43 -11.13 0.19
C LYS A 256 6.20 -10.58 -1.02
N GLU A 257 5.87 -11.06 -2.20
CA GLU A 257 6.61 -10.77 -3.42
C GLU A 257 6.34 -9.37 -3.96
N TYR A 258 5.09 -8.88 -3.79
CA TYR A 258 4.62 -7.68 -4.49
C TYR A 258 3.94 -6.65 -3.58
N GLY A 259 3.74 -6.93 -2.29
CA GLY A 259 2.92 -6.13 -1.41
C GLY A 259 1.44 -6.22 -1.78
N LEU A 260 0.75 -5.08 -1.93
CA LEU A 260 -0.64 -5.05 -2.38
C LEU A 260 -0.76 -5.60 -3.81
N VAL A 261 -1.59 -6.63 -4.01
CA VAL A 261 -1.80 -7.30 -5.30
C VAL A 261 -3.23 -7.17 -5.84
N ALA A 262 -4.21 -6.98 -4.98
CA ALA A 262 -5.59 -6.71 -5.39
C ALA A 262 -6.34 -5.91 -4.34
N GLN A 263 -7.36 -5.17 -4.77
CA GLN A 263 -8.29 -4.46 -3.90
C GLN A 263 -9.69 -4.46 -4.50
N ILE A 264 -10.70 -4.69 -3.64
CA ILE A 264 -12.12 -4.48 -3.95
C ILE A 264 -12.68 -3.59 -2.84
N ALA A 265 -13.34 -2.48 -3.21
CA ALA A 265 -14.00 -1.61 -2.23
C ALA A 265 -15.45 -1.33 -2.62
N SER A 266 -16.34 -1.27 -1.63
CA SER A 266 -17.73 -0.91 -1.79
C SER A 266 -17.91 0.58 -2.15
N GLU A 267 -19.09 0.95 -2.59
CA GLU A 267 -19.50 2.36 -2.56
C GLU A 267 -19.56 2.88 -1.11
N GLY A 268 -19.43 4.21 -0.98
CA GLY A 268 -19.72 4.90 0.28
C GLY A 268 -21.21 4.79 0.61
N SER A 269 -21.52 4.46 1.87
CA SER A 269 -22.88 4.25 2.36
C SER A 269 -23.07 4.87 3.74
N THR A 270 -24.27 5.31 4.06
CA THR A 270 -24.63 5.80 5.41
C THR A 270 -24.76 4.68 6.45
N LEU A 271 -24.76 3.44 6.01
CA LEU A 271 -24.72 2.24 6.86
C LEU A 271 -23.48 1.42 6.49
N ALA A 272 -22.91 0.73 7.47
CA ALA A 272 -21.80 -0.15 7.21
C ALA A 272 -22.15 -1.18 6.12
N PRO A 273 -21.44 -1.22 4.99
CA PRO A 273 -21.68 -2.19 3.94
C PRO A 273 -21.56 -3.61 4.49
N PRO A 274 -22.39 -4.58 4.02
CA PRO A 274 -22.27 -5.97 4.43
C PRO A 274 -20.90 -6.52 4.08
N ALA A 275 -20.50 -7.61 4.75
CA ALA A 275 -19.25 -8.30 4.41
C ALA A 275 -19.25 -8.82 2.96
N GLU A 276 -20.44 -9.13 2.43
CA GLU A 276 -20.63 -9.56 1.06
C GLU A 276 -21.45 -8.50 0.34
N PHE A 277 -20.84 -7.84 -0.64
CA PHE A 277 -21.50 -6.85 -1.49
C PHE A 277 -21.33 -7.22 -2.97
N ASP A 278 -22.34 -6.92 -3.77
CA ASP A 278 -22.40 -7.35 -5.17
C ASP A 278 -21.76 -6.34 -6.14
N VAL A 279 -21.57 -5.10 -5.68
CA VAL A 279 -21.09 -3.99 -6.52
C VAL A 279 -19.94 -3.30 -5.82
N ALA A 280 -18.80 -3.24 -6.50
CA ALA A 280 -17.61 -2.52 -6.07
C ALA A 280 -17.50 -1.17 -6.79
N ALA A 281 -17.18 -0.12 -6.04
CA ALA A 281 -16.79 1.19 -6.59
C ALA A 281 -15.29 1.23 -6.95
N ARG A 282 -14.49 0.31 -6.39
CA ARG A 282 -13.08 0.14 -6.74
C ARG A 282 -12.78 -1.34 -6.91
N TYR A 283 -12.11 -1.66 -8.01
CA TYR A 283 -11.62 -2.98 -8.34
C TYR A 283 -10.23 -2.86 -8.94
N LEU A 284 -9.20 -3.29 -8.20
CA LEU A 284 -7.81 -3.24 -8.62
C LEU A 284 -7.21 -4.65 -8.64
N ARG A 285 -6.39 -4.94 -9.64
CA ARG A 285 -5.59 -6.17 -9.72
C ARG A 285 -4.22 -5.88 -10.32
N LEU A 286 -3.17 -6.31 -9.66
CA LEU A 286 -1.80 -6.09 -10.10
C LEU A 286 -1.55 -6.82 -11.44
N SER A 287 -1.06 -6.07 -12.43
CA SER A 287 -0.72 -6.62 -13.75
C SER A 287 0.76 -6.54 -14.05
N ARG A 288 1.48 -5.60 -13.44
CA ARG A 288 2.92 -5.45 -13.64
C ARG A 288 3.59 -4.99 -12.37
N PHE A 289 4.75 -5.55 -12.09
CA PHE A 289 5.61 -5.18 -10.98
C PHE A 289 7.04 -4.99 -11.48
N THR A 290 7.69 -3.91 -11.06
CA THR A 290 9.10 -3.66 -11.27
C THR A 290 9.70 -3.33 -9.92
N PRO A 291 10.60 -4.16 -9.38
CA PRO A 291 11.24 -3.91 -8.10
C PRO A 291 12.11 -2.64 -8.18
N ALA A 292 12.36 -2.04 -7.03
CA ALA A 292 13.34 -0.96 -6.96
C ALA A 292 14.65 -1.43 -7.61
N PRO A 293 15.28 -0.60 -8.44
CA PRO A 293 16.56 -0.95 -9.01
C PRO A 293 17.53 -1.22 -7.86
N THR A 294 17.99 -2.46 -7.76
CA THR A 294 19.08 -2.76 -6.84
C THR A 294 20.26 -1.94 -7.34
N PRO A 295 20.79 -0.97 -6.58
CA PRO A 295 21.94 -0.22 -7.04
C PRO A 295 23.08 -1.22 -7.25
N LEU A 296 23.38 -1.54 -8.51
CA LEU A 296 24.51 -2.40 -8.89
C LEU A 296 25.83 -1.76 -8.46
N ARG A 297 25.83 -0.42 -8.34
CA ARG A 297 26.92 0.37 -7.77
C ARG A 297 26.31 1.47 -6.91
N PRO A 298 26.81 1.66 -5.68
CA PRO A 298 26.40 2.79 -4.87
C PRO A 298 26.72 4.10 -5.62
N ILE A 299 25.71 4.97 -5.71
CA ILE A 299 25.86 6.27 -6.36
C ILE A 299 26.22 7.27 -5.28
N ILE A 300 27.40 7.90 -5.42
CA ILE A 300 27.78 9.02 -4.54
C ILE A 300 26.86 10.19 -4.89
N ARG A 301 26.06 10.64 -3.94
CA ARG A 301 25.11 11.76 -4.07
C ARG A 301 25.75 13.09 -3.74
N SER A 302 26.60 13.12 -2.72
CA SER A 302 27.35 14.33 -2.35
C SER A 302 28.69 13.98 -1.72
N VAL A 303 29.62 14.91 -1.88
CA VAL A 303 30.92 14.93 -1.19
C VAL A 303 31.07 16.33 -0.60
N ASN A 304 31.03 16.45 0.70
CA ASN A 304 31.08 17.72 1.41
C ASN A 304 32.33 17.79 2.29
N HIS A 305 33.06 18.87 2.18
CA HIS A 305 34.16 19.19 3.11
C HIS A 305 33.59 19.92 4.31
N ASP A 306 34.15 19.70 5.49
CA ASP A 306 33.89 20.54 6.64
C ASP A 306 34.49 21.95 6.42
N GLU A 307 34.10 22.93 7.24
CA GLU A 307 34.56 24.33 7.12
C GLU A 307 36.08 24.47 7.29
N GLU A 308 36.73 23.57 7.99
CA GLU A 308 38.15 23.55 8.25
C GLU A 308 38.95 22.75 7.20
N GLY A 309 38.26 22.04 6.29
CA GLY A 309 38.87 21.15 5.30
C GLY A 309 39.56 19.92 5.92
N ALA A 310 39.21 19.60 7.18
CA ALA A 310 39.82 18.51 7.94
C ALA A 310 39.13 17.17 7.73
N ALA A 311 37.87 17.16 7.30
CA ALA A 311 37.10 15.97 7.04
C ALA A 311 36.25 16.08 5.78
N VAL A 312 35.94 14.92 5.18
CA VAL A 312 35.03 14.79 4.04
C VAL A 312 33.87 13.88 4.42
N THR A 313 32.65 14.37 4.26
CA THR A 313 31.44 13.58 4.36
C THR A 313 31.01 13.12 3.00
N ILE A 314 30.90 11.80 2.79
CA ILE A 314 30.44 11.16 1.55
C ILE A 314 29.09 10.54 1.80
N ILE A 315 28.07 11.01 1.07
CA ILE A 315 26.71 10.44 1.13
C ILE A 315 26.46 9.69 -0.16
N CYS A 316 26.08 8.40 -0.03
CA CYS A 316 25.77 7.52 -1.13
C CYS A 316 24.33 7.03 -1.06
N ALA A 317 23.76 6.68 -2.22
CA ALA A 317 22.56 5.88 -2.26
C ALA A 317 22.83 4.52 -1.60
N GLY A 318 21.94 4.08 -0.72
CA GLY A 318 22.01 2.82 0.00
C GLY A 318 20.71 2.04 -0.09
N VAL A 319 20.80 0.75 0.19
CA VAL A 319 19.64 -0.12 0.41
C VAL A 319 19.67 -0.49 1.88
N GLU A 320 18.58 -0.27 2.57
CA GLU A 320 18.43 -0.56 3.99
C GLU A 320 18.83 -2.00 4.32
N GLY A 321 19.54 -2.18 5.44
CA GLY A 321 20.05 -3.49 5.87
C GLY A 321 21.27 -4.00 5.11
N GLN A 322 21.72 -3.32 4.05
CA GLN A 322 22.93 -3.70 3.30
C GLN A 322 24.17 -3.02 3.86
N ASN A 323 25.30 -3.74 3.86
CA ASN A 323 26.59 -3.22 4.27
C ASN A 323 27.36 -2.61 3.11
N TYR A 324 27.98 -1.47 3.34
CA TYR A 324 28.79 -0.73 2.39
C TYR A 324 30.15 -0.42 2.97
N ILE A 325 31.16 -0.37 2.12
CA ILE A 325 32.50 0.04 2.50
C ILE A 325 32.98 1.17 1.60
N LEU A 326 33.57 2.20 2.24
CA LEU A 326 34.27 3.27 1.53
C LEU A 326 35.69 2.81 1.21
N GLU A 327 36.11 3.02 -0.01
CA GLU A 327 37.50 2.87 -0.40
C GLU A 327 38.05 4.17 -0.95
N VAL A 328 39.31 4.41 -0.66
CA VAL A 328 40.02 5.61 -1.07
C VAL A 328 41.25 5.25 -1.90
N SER A 329 41.62 6.15 -2.79
CA SER A 329 42.84 6.03 -3.62
C SER A 329 43.42 7.43 -3.87
N ASP A 330 44.73 7.51 -4.03
CA ASP A 330 45.46 8.71 -4.45
C ASP A 330 45.87 8.67 -5.94
N ASN A 331 45.65 7.54 -6.62
CA ASN A 331 46.15 7.30 -7.97
C ASN A 331 45.15 6.56 -8.89
N LEU A 332 43.89 6.31 -8.43
CA LEU A 332 42.85 5.56 -9.12
C LEU A 332 43.16 4.09 -9.42
N LYS A 333 44.28 3.56 -8.92
CA LYS A 333 44.73 2.17 -9.15
C LYS A 333 44.72 1.37 -7.86
N ASP A 334 45.35 1.91 -6.82
CA ASP A 334 45.50 1.24 -5.53
C ASP A 334 44.42 1.76 -4.59
N TRP A 335 43.47 0.90 -4.26
CA TRP A 335 42.31 1.22 -3.42
C TRP A 335 42.46 0.59 -2.06
N GLN A 336 42.20 1.36 -1.02
CA GLN A 336 42.27 0.90 0.37
C GLN A 336 40.93 1.19 1.08
N SER A 337 40.46 0.23 1.86
CA SER A 337 39.26 0.40 2.68
C SER A 337 39.48 1.46 3.75
N GLN A 338 38.54 2.38 3.87
CA GLN A 338 38.53 3.48 4.84
C GLN A 338 37.48 3.21 5.93
N GLY A 339 37.96 2.71 7.08
CA GLY A 339 37.10 2.34 8.19
C GLY A 339 36.38 0.99 8.03
N ASP A 340 35.47 0.73 8.95
CA ASP A 340 34.66 -0.48 8.97
C ASP A 340 33.45 -0.35 8.02
N PRO A 341 32.88 -1.49 7.59
CA PRO A 341 31.63 -1.47 6.83
C PRO A 341 30.49 -0.75 7.58
N VAL A 342 29.73 0.06 6.88
CA VAL A 342 28.57 0.79 7.41
C VAL A 342 27.31 0.18 6.84
N MET A 343 26.38 -0.21 7.72
CA MET A 343 25.06 -0.67 7.32
C MET A 343 24.17 0.53 7.02
N ALA A 344 23.51 0.51 5.86
CA ALA A 344 22.50 1.51 5.53
C ALA A 344 21.25 1.32 6.40
N THR A 345 20.84 2.37 7.09
CA THR A 345 19.62 2.42 7.91
C THR A 345 18.43 3.03 7.16
N GLY A 346 18.55 3.16 5.82
CA GLY A 346 17.56 3.73 4.93
C GLY A 346 18.10 3.86 3.50
N ALA A 347 17.54 4.79 2.72
CA ALA A 347 17.90 5.01 1.32
C ALA A 347 19.31 5.60 1.09
N THR A 348 20.04 5.91 2.16
CA THR A 348 21.39 6.46 2.09
C THR A 348 22.32 5.81 3.10
N VAL A 349 23.61 5.86 2.80
CA VAL A 349 24.70 5.54 3.71
C VAL A 349 25.69 6.70 3.73
N THR A 350 26.17 7.06 4.91
CA THR A 350 27.09 8.19 5.12
C THR A 350 28.41 7.70 5.64
N PHE A 351 29.49 8.15 5.00
CA PHE A 351 30.85 7.90 5.43
C PHE A 351 31.55 9.21 5.81
N LEU A 352 32.45 9.12 6.75
CA LEU A 352 33.31 10.21 7.16
C LEU A 352 34.77 9.82 6.91
N ASP A 353 35.49 10.61 6.12
CA ASP A 353 36.94 10.48 5.93
C ASP A 353 37.65 11.65 6.60
N ASN A 354 38.57 11.33 7.50
CA ASN A 354 39.36 12.34 8.23
C ASN A 354 40.68 12.61 7.49
N LEU A 355 40.75 13.74 6.79
CA LEU A 355 41.90 14.12 5.97
C LEU A 355 43.17 14.47 6.81
N ILE A 356 43.01 14.82 8.05
CA ILE A 356 44.17 15.10 8.94
C ILE A 356 45.05 13.88 9.13
N LEU A 357 44.44 12.71 9.17
CA LEU A 357 45.15 11.44 9.36
C LEU A 357 45.86 10.96 8.08
N PHE A 358 45.38 11.39 6.92
CA PHE A 358 45.83 10.92 5.60
C PHE A 358 45.91 12.07 4.60
N PRO A 359 46.83 13.05 4.78
CA PRO A 359 46.92 14.18 3.86
C PRO A 359 47.44 13.70 2.50
N SER A 360 46.62 13.87 1.45
CA SER A 360 47.00 13.63 0.05
C SER A 360 46.61 14.83 -0.80
N ALA A 361 47.39 15.14 -1.83
CA ALA A 361 47.09 16.23 -2.76
C ALA A 361 45.89 15.93 -3.66
N GLU A 362 45.66 14.63 -3.90
CA GLU A 362 44.52 14.13 -4.64
C GLU A 362 43.94 12.93 -3.90
N ARG A 363 42.62 12.85 -3.80
CA ARG A 363 41.94 11.78 -3.12
C ARG A 363 40.66 11.39 -3.85
N TYR A 364 40.58 10.15 -4.26
CA TYR A 364 39.48 9.59 -5.00
C TYR A 364 38.68 8.65 -4.11
N TYR A 365 37.37 8.60 -4.26
CA TYR A 365 36.45 7.80 -3.47
C TYR A 365 35.65 6.86 -4.34
N ARG A 366 35.47 5.64 -3.86
CA ARG A 366 34.47 4.71 -4.35
C ARG A 366 33.79 3.98 -3.20
N VAL A 367 32.57 3.56 -3.41
CA VAL A 367 31.80 2.80 -2.42
C VAL A 367 31.42 1.46 -3.02
N HIS A 368 31.60 0.42 -2.27
CA HIS A 368 31.16 -0.93 -2.61
C HIS A 368 30.09 -1.41 -1.67
N ARG A 369 29.06 -2.06 -2.21
CA ARG A 369 28.14 -2.88 -1.42
C ARG A 369 28.83 -4.24 -1.17
N LEU A 370 28.85 -4.66 0.08
CA LEU A 370 29.34 -5.99 0.43
C LEU A 370 28.23 -7.02 0.17
N SER A 371 28.58 -8.15 -0.45
CA SER A 371 27.66 -9.28 -0.56
C SER A 371 27.37 -9.81 0.84
N SER A 372 26.08 -9.99 1.20
CA SER A 372 25.74 -10.88 2.29
C SER A 372 26.00 -12.31 1.82
N ASP A 373 27.02 -12.94 2.39
CA ASP A 373 27.27 -14.38 2.23
C ASP A 373 26.11 -15.19 2.83
#